data_a9a3a8ddddc0572c786a4fbc5ea6bd08
#
_entry.id   a9a3a8ddddc0572c786a4fbc5ea6bd08
#
_cell.length_a   1.000
_cell.length_b   1.000
_cell.length_c   1.000
_cell.angle_alpha   90.00
_cell.angle_beta   90.00
_cell.angle_gamma   90.00
#
_symmetry.space_group_name_H-M   'P 1'
#
loop_
_entity.id
_entity.type
_entity.pdbx_description
1 polymer ?
#
loop_
_entity_poly.entity_id
_entity_poly.type
_entity_poly.pdbx_seq_one_letter_code
_entity_poly.pdbx_strand_id
1 'polypeptide(L)' 'FDREFEEVKKYYEQALPYMERAHELVPNQPKVWAAALQQIYTNLQNKQKADEMDAILSTAY' A
#
# COMPACT_ATOMS: atom_id res chain seq x y z
N PHE A 1 17.40 6.84 -15.64
CA PHE A 1 16.76 5.58 -15.25
C PHE A 1 16.48 5.55 -13.75
N ASP A 2 17.52 5.72 -12.94
CA ASP A 2 17.36 5.75 -11.48
C ASP A 2 16.52 6.92 -11.02
N ARG A 3 16.56 8.02 -11.77
CA ARG A 3 15.82 9.23 -11.44
C ARG A 3 14.32 9.02 -11.52
N GLU A 4 13.87 8.31 -12.55
CA GLU A 4 12.45 8.01 -12.71
C GLU A 4 11.95 7.12 -11.59
N PHE A 5 12.76 6.12 -11.21
CA PHE A 5 12.42 5.22 -10.11
C PHE A 5 12.32 5.98 -8.79
N GLU A 6 13.23 6.92 -8.55
CA GLU A 6 13.21 7.71 -7.32
C GLU A 6 11.98 8.61 -7.25
N GLU A 7 11.54 9.17 -8.38
CA GLU A 7 10.34 9.99 -8.42
C GLU A 7 9.09 9.16 -8.11
N VAL A 8 8.99 7.98 -8.68
CA VAL A 8 7.90 7.06 -8.40
C VAL A 8 7.90 6.65 -6.93
N LYS A 9 9.08 6.35 -6.40
CA LYS A 9 9.23 5.98 -5.00
C LYS A 9 8.76 7.09 -4.07
N LYS A 10 9.14 8.33 -4.37
CA LYS A 10 8.69 9.48 -3.58
C LYS A 10 7.18 9.64 -3.60
N TYR A 11 6.58 9.42 -4.77
CA TYR A 11 5.13 9.48 -4.90
C TYR A 11 4.46 8.47 -3.94
N TYR A 12 4.94 7.23 -3.95
CA TYR A 12 4.38 6.21 -3.10
C TYR A 12 4.65 6.47 -1.61
N GLU A 13 5.81 7.02 -1.28
CA GLU A 13 6.10 7.40 0.10
C GLU A 13 5.15 8.48 0.60
N GLN A 14 4.76 9.41 -0.28
CA GLN A 14 3.81 10.46 0.07
C GLN A 14 2.38 9.93 0.17
N ALA A 15 2.04 8.96 -0.67
CA ALA A 15 0.71 8.37 -0.66
C ALA A 15 0.50 7.43 0.53
N LEU A 16 1.57 6.86 1.06
CA LEU A 16 1.49 5.87 2.13
C LEU A 16 0.73 6.36 3.37
N PRO A 17 1.05 7.55 3.94
CA PRO A 17 0.32 8.01 5.13
C PRO A 17 -1.17 8.20 4.89
N TYR A 18 -1.56 8.58 3.68
CA TYR A 18 -2.99 8.73 3.36
C TYR A 18 -3.70 7.39 3.40
N MET A 19 -3.08 6.35 2.86
CA MET A 19 -3.68 5.02 2.85
C MET A 19 -3.64 4.35 4.21
N GLU A 20 -2.59 4.62 4.99
CA GLU A 20 -2.54 4.16 6.38
C GLU A 20 -3.63 4.83 7.21
N ARG A 21 -3.91 6.10 6.94
CA ARG A 21 -5.00 6.81 7.59
C ARG A 21 -6.35 6.19 7.23
N ALA A 22 -6.54 5.84 5.97
CA ALA A 22 -7.76 5.17 5.52
C ALA A 22 -7.94 3.84 6.25
N HIS A 23 -6.84 3.09 6.45
CA HIS A 23 -6.87 1.84 7.21
C HIS A 23 -7.34 2.07 8.64
N GLU A 24 -6.89 3.15 9.29
CA GLU A 24 -7.32 3.49 10.64
C GLU A 24 -8.78 3.90 10.70
N LEU A 25 -9.25 4.64 9.69
CA LEU A 25 -10.60 5.19 9.68
C LEU A 25 -11.65 4.15 9.31
N VAL A 26 -11.34 3.26 8.37
CA VAL A 26 -12.29 2.25 7.91
C VAL A 26 -11.63 0.86 7.86
N PRO A 27 -11.20 0.34 9.01
CA PRO A 27 -10.49 -0.94 9.04
C PRO A 27 -11.36 -2.12 8.57
N ASN A 28 -12.66 -1.98 8.63
CA ASN A 28 -13.59 -3.01 8.21
C ASN A 28 -13.92 -2.96 6.71
N GLN A 29 -13.26 -2.08 5.96
CA GLN A 29 -13.45 -1.99 4.52
C GLN A 29 -12.09 -2.13 3.82
N PRO A 30 -11.48 -3.32 3.86
CA PRO A 30 -10.14 -3.51 3.30
C PRO A 30 -10.05 -3.23 1.80
N LYS A 31 -11.15 -3.32 1.08
CA LYS A 31 -11.16 -2.98 -0.35
C LYS A 31 -10.80 -1.52 -0.61
N VAL A 32 -10.99 -0.65 0.39
CA VAL A 32 -10.69 0.77 0.25
C VAL A 32 -9.17 1.02 0.31
N TRP A 33 -8.48 0.37 1.25
CA TRP A 33 -7.07 0.69 1.51
C TRP A 33 -6.10 -0.45 1.21
N ALA A 34 -6.54 -1.72 1.27
CA ALA A 34 -5.59 -2.83 1.21
C ALA A 34 -4.95 -2.97 -0.17
N ALA A 35 -5.71 -2.82 -1.25
CA ALA A 35 -5.15 -2.91 -2.60
C ALA A 35 -4.15 -1.79 -2.86
N ALA A 36 -4.48 -0.56 -2.43
CA ALA A 36 -3.59 0.58 -2.57
C ALA A 36 -2.33 0.40 -1.73
N LEU A 37 -2.47 -0.05 -0.49
CA LEU A 37 -1.31 -0.31 0.38
C LEU A 37 -0.44 -1.42 -0.17
N GLN A 38 -1.04 -2.48 -0.70
CA GLN A 38 -0.27 -3.56 -1.30
C GLN A 38 0.61 -3.02 -2.44
N GLN A 39 0.03 -2.21 -3.31
CA GLN A 39 0.76 -1.64 -4.42
C GLN A 39 1.88 -0.71 -3.94
N ILE A 40 1.59 0.12 -2.93
CA ILE A 40 2.57 1.03 -2.36
C ILE A 40 3.73 0.25 -1.76
N TYR A 41 3.43 -0.74 -0.92
CA TYR A 41 4.48 -1.54 -0.27
C TYR A 41 5.29 -2.33 -1.29
N THR A 42 4.66 -2.85 -2.34
CA THR A 42 5.37 -3.55 -3.40
C THR A 42 6.36 -2.62 -4.10
N ASN A 43 5.93 -1.40 -4.42
CA ASN A 43 6.80 -0.44 -5.09
C ASN A 43 7.92 0.08 -4.19
N LEU A 44 7.68 0.12 -2.88
CA LEU A 44 8.70 0.50 -1.91
C LEU A 44 9.58 -0.69 -1.50
N GLN A 45 9.36 -1.85 -2.13
CA GLN A 45 10.11 -3.07 -1.88
C GLN A 45 9.97 -3.58 -0.44
N ASN A 46 8.81 -3.33 0.15
CA ASN A 46 8.47 -3.83 1.47
C ASN A 46 7.58 -5.06 1.31
N LYS A 47 8.21 -6.18 0.97
CA LYS A 47 7.50 -7.41 0.64
C LYS A 47 6.67 -7.93 1.81
N GLN A 48 7.18 -7.81 3.02
CA GLN A 48 6.47 -8.30 4.20
C GLN A 48 5.12 -7.62 4.36
N LYS A 49 5.10 -6.29 4.25
CA LYS A 49 3.87 -5.52 4.35
C LYS A 49 2.95 -5.76 3.15
N ALA A 50 3.53 -5.90 1.96
CA ALA A 50 2.75 -6.19 0.77
C ALA A 50 2.05 -7.55 0.89
N ASP A 51 2.74 -8.55 1.43
CA ASP A 51 2.17 -9.87 1.64
C ASP A 51 1.06 -9.83 2.68
N GLU A 52 1.19 -9.01 3.71
CA GLU A 52 0.14 -8.81 4.71
C GLU A 52 -1.13 -8.25 4.07
N MET A 53 -0.97 -7.26 3.18
CA MET A 53 -2.11 -6.67 2.49
C MET A 53 -2.75 -7.66 1.52
N ASP A 54 -1.93 -8.48 0.87
CA ASP A 54 -2.43 -9.52 -0.03
C ASP A 54 -3.27 -10.55 0.74
N ALA A 55 -2.82 -10.94 1.92
CA ALA A 55 -3.56 -11.87 2.77
C ALA A 55 -4.91 -11.27 3.18
N ILE A 56 -4.93 -9.99 3.52
CA ILE A 56 -6.17 -9.30 3.88
C ILE A 56 -7.13 -9.27 2.70
N LEU A 57 -6.61 -8.97 1.50
CA LEU A 57 -7.44 -8.95 0.29
C LEU A 57 -8.02 -10.33 -0.02
N SER A 58 -7.23 -11.38 0.20
CA SER A 58 -7.69 -12.74 -0.03
C SER A 58 -8.82 -13.15 0.91
N THR A 59 -8.81 -12.66 2.13
CA THR A 59 -9.86 -12.97 3.11
C THR A 59 -11.08 -12.06 2.99
N ALA A 60 -10.93 -10.90 2.31
CA ALA A 60 -12.02 -9.94 2.13
C ALA A 60 -13.01 -10.35 1.04
N TYR A 61 -12.63 -11.31 0.22
CA TYR A 61 -13.48 -11.85 -0.84
C TYR A 61 -13.94 -13.25 -0.45
#